data_0ad6212bf706049f6b777135aa8ea6ff
#
_entry.id   0ad6212bf706049f6b777135aa8ea6ff
#
_cell.length_a   1.000
_cell.length_b   1.000
_cell.length_c   1.000
_cell.angle_alpha   90.00
_cell.angle_beta   90.00
_cell.angle_gamma   90.00
#
_symmetry.space_group_name_H-M   'P 1'
#
loop_
_entity.id
_entity.type
_entity.pdbx_description
1 polymer ?
#
loop_
_entity_poly.entity_id
_entity_poly.type
_entity_poly.pdbx_seq_one_letter_code
_entity_poly.pdbx_strand_id
1 'polypeptide(L)'
;MRRSAAVLCGAAVVLAGSLTAAPAQAGAPRAAETFHAARPVWKECGTDDYPALQCASVEVPLDHTEPAGRRITLALSRVPHTAQRYQGPLLVNPGGPGGSGLTLAGFVAAALPKEVAAQYDVIGFDPRGVGASEPALDCAPDHFGPVRPDPVPTSPEVERANLARVRSFAAACGRAYADLLPYIDTGGTVRDMDVIRRALGAEKLSYFGYSYGTYLGAVYAKLFPQRVRRLVLDSVVDPTEVWYDANLN
;
A
#
# COMPACT_ATOMS: atom_id res chain seq x y z
N MET A 1 -85.28 57.22 -22.25
CA MET A 1 -85.28 56.39 -21.07
C MET A 1 -84.01 55.48 -21.15
N ARG A 2 -82.91 55.85 -20.51
CA ARG A 2 -81.67 55.11 -20.52
C ARG A 2 -81.38 54.65 -19.09
N ARG A 3 -81.33 53.36 -18.90
CA ARG A 3 -80.97 52.75 -17.60
C ARG A 3 -79.47 52.49 -17.61
N SER A 4 -78.74 53.10 -16.68
CA SER A 4 -77.32 52.90 -16.44
C SER A 4 -77.18 51.76 -15.47
N ALA A 5 -76.43 50.77 -15.88
CA ALA A 5 -76.01 49.65 -15.01
C ALA A 5 -74.60 49.94 -14.41
N ALA A 6 -74.53 49.93 -13.11
CA ALA A 6 -73.27 50.13 -12.39
C ALA A 6 -72.58 48.78 -12.28
N VAL A 7 -71.30 48.69 -12.72
CA VAL A 7 -70.42 47.51 -12.56
C VAL A 7 -69.57 47.73 -11.33
N LEU A 8 -69.73 46.86 -10.34
CA LEU A 8 -68.83 46.76 -9.16
C LEU A 8 -67.60 45.95 -9.53
N CYS A 9 -66.44 46.62 -9.56
CA CYS A 9 -65.14 45.92 -9.62
C CYS A 9 -64.70 45.50 -8.23
N GLY A 10 -64.72 44.18 -7.97
CA GLY A 10 -64.09 43.57 -6.78
C GLY A 10 -62.59 43.41 -6.99
N ALA A 11 -61.82 44.10 -6.17
CA ALA A 11 -60.34 43.93 -6.17
C ALA A 11 -59.97 42.67 -5.34
N ALA A 12 -59.44 41.63 -6.03
CA ALA A 12 -58.85 40.49 -5.39
C ALA A 12 -57.38 40.81 -5.04
N VAL A 13 -57.08 40.90 -3.77
CA VAL A 13 -55.70 41.03 -3.27
C VAL A 13 -55.05 39.64 -3.26
N VAL A 14 -54.12 39.39 -4.19
CA VAL A 14 -53.28 38.19 -4.20
C VAL A 14 -52.09 38.45 -3.31
N LEU A 15 -52.06 37.82 -2.13
CA LEU A 15 -50.84 37.74 -1.27
C LEU A 15 -49.87 36.77 -1.90
N ALA A 16 -48.85 37.30 -2.60
CA ALA A 16 -47.70 36.53 -3.04
C ALA A 16 -46.77 36.27 -1.85
N GLY A 17 -46.87 35.06 -1.25
CA GLY A 17 -45.91 34.58 -0.25
C GLY A 17 -44.58 34.27 -0.93
N SER A 18 -43.57 35.10 -0.68
CA SER A 18 -42.18 34.86 -1.11
C SER A 18 -41.59 33.75 -0.28
N LEU A 19 -41.59 32.52 -0.79
CA LEU A 19 -40.77 31.40 -0.26
C LEU A 19 -39.31 31.70 -0.61
N THR A 20 -38.58 32.34 0.30
CA THR A 20 -37.11 32.40 0.24
C THR A 20 -36.56 31.03 0.55
N ALA A 21 -36.24 30.25 -0.48
CA ALA A 21 -35.43 29.04 -0.34
C ALA A 21 -34.05 29.47 0.16
N ALA A 22 -33.70 29.08 1.39
CA ALA A 22 -32.34 29.23 1.90
C ALA A 22 -31.40 28.41 0.98
N PRO A 23 -30.26 28.99 0.53
CA PRO A 23 -29.29 28.22 -0.24
C PRO A 23 -28.81 27.08 0.64
N ALA A 24 -28.97 25.83 0.18
CA ALA A 24 -28.31 24.68 0.77
C ALA A 24 -26.80 24.96 0.71
N GLN A 25 -26.19 25.23 1.85
CA GLN A 25 -24.75 25.29 1.96
C GLN A 25 -24.22 23.89 1.62
N ALA A 26 -23.73 23.71 0.39
CA ALA A 26 -22.89 22.58 0.05
C ALA A 26 -21.71 22.62 1.03
N GLY A 27 -21.69 21.70 1.99
CA GLY A 27 -20.60 21.58 2.94
C GLY A 27 -19.29 21.54 2.15
N ALA A 28 -18.36 22.42 2.52
CA ALA A 28 -17.01 22.37 1.94
C ALA A 28 -16.50 20.93 2.06
N PRO A 29 -15.83 20.38 1.03
CA PRO A 29 -15.30 19.03 1.09
C PRO A 29 -14.42 18.96 2.35
N ARG A 30 -14.79 18.08 3.28
CA ARG A 30 -13.99 17.80 4.46
C ARG A 30 -12.61 17.45 3.96
N ALA A 31 -11.57 18.19 4.40
CA ALA A 31 -10.20 17.84 4.10
C ALA A 31 -10.03 16.36 4.45
N ALA A 32 -9.58 15.55 3.47
CA ALA A 32 -9.43 14.13 3.67
C ALA A 32 -8.61 13.91 4.93
N GLU A 33 -9.20 13.24 5.91
CA GLU A 33 -8.58 13.00 7.22
C GLU A 33 -7.31 12.19 6.99
N THR A 34 -6.15 12.76 7.31
CA THR A 34 -4.87 12.10 7.08
C THR A 34 -4.64 11.12 8.22
N PHE A 35 -4.52 9.83 7.91
CA PHE A 35 -4.17 8.82 8.91
C PHE A 35 -2.76 9.08 9.48
N HIS A 36 -2.66 9.08 10.82
CA HIS A 36 -1.39 9.22 11.54
C HIS A 36 -1.11 7.93 12.31
N ALA A 37 -0.14 7.15 11.84
CA ALA A 37 0.35 5.99 12.58
C ALA A 37 1.18 6.44 13.80
N ALA A 38 1.10 5.64 14.87
CA ALA A 38 2.02 5.77 15.99
C ALA A 38 3.46 5.48 15.55
N ARG A 39 4.44 6.03 16.25
CA ARG A 39 5.84 5.69 16.04
C ARG A 39 6.09 4.22 16.36
N PRO A 40 6.86 3.49 15.55
CA PRO A 40 7.22 2.10 15.84
C PRO A 40 7.99 1.98 17.14
N VAL A 41 7.62 0.99 17.97
CA VAL A 41 8.34 0.65 19.19
C VAL A 41 9.26 -0.53 18.88
N TRP A 42 10.54 -0.27 18.80
CA TRP A 42 11.55 -1.25 18.39
C TRP A 42 11.92 -2.19 19.54
N LYS A 43 12.05 -3.48 19.24
CA LYS A 43 12.51 -4.54 20.15
C LYS A 43 13.57 -5.35 19.44
N GLU A 44 14.53 -5.89 20.18
CA GLU A 44 15.54 -6.81 19.64
C GLU A 44 14.86 -8.05 19.06
N CYS A 45 15.22 -8.40 17.83
CA CYS A 45 14.77 -9.61 17.14
C CYS A 45 15.88 -10.18 16.24
N GLY A 46 17.14 -9.96 16.62
CA GLY A 46 18.29 -10.39 15.87
C GLY A 46 18.26 -11.90 15.57
N THR A 47 18.84 -12.26 14.44
CA THR A 47 19.13 -13.64 14.05
C THR A 47 20.63 -13.90 14.15
N ASP A 48 21.05 -15.16 14.02
CA ASP A 48 22.48 -15.51 13.97
C ASP A 48 23.22 -14.77 12.86
N ASP A 49 22.57 -14.59 11.70
CA ASP A 49 23.15 -13.88 10.55
C ASP A 49 23.11 -12.35 10.71
N TYR A 50 22.08 -11.83 11.39
CA TYR A 50 21.83 -10.39 11.53
C TYR A 50 21.51 -10.02 12.99
N PRO A 51 22.47 -10.08 13.90
CA PRO A 51 22.24 -9.91 15.34
C PRO A 51 21.77 -8.50 15.73
N ALA A 52 22.01 -7.49 14.89
CA ALA A 52 21.63 -6.10 15.15
C ALA A 52 20.18 -5.77 14.73
N LEU A 53 19.41 -6.76 14.23
CA LEU A 53 18.03 -6.51 13.83
C LEU A 53 17.16 -6.19 15.03
N GLN A 54 16.31 -5.17 14.83
CA GLN A 54 15.23 -4.80 15.70
C GLN A 54 13.91 -4.89 14.93
N CYS A 55 12.85 -5.35 15.57
CA CYS A 55 11.54 -5.50 14.99
C CYS A 55 10.53 -4.55 15.64
N ALA A 56 9.54 -4.14 14.85
CA ALA A 56 8.41 -3.35 15.27
C ALA A 56 7.21 -3.63 14.38
N SER A 57 6.11 -2.98 14.67
CA SER A 57 4.95 -2.96 13.78
C SER A 57 4.41 -1.54 13.63
N VAL A 58 3.62 -1.34 12.56
CA VAL A 58 2.90 -0.09 12.31
C VAL A 58 1.50 -0.42 11.80
N GLU A 59 0.49 0.25 12.34
CA GLU A 59 -0.87 0.17 11.80
C GLU A 59 -1.00 1.06 10.57
N VAL A 60 -1.73 0.57 9.55
CA VAL A 60 -2.10 1.33 8.36
C VAL A 60 -3.59 1.11 8.06
N PRO A 61 -4.29 2.02 7.38
CA PRO A 61 -5.65 1.78 6.93
C PRO A 61 -5.69 0.61 5.94
N LEU A 62 -6.67 -0.27 6.05
CA LEU A 62 -6.94 -1.26 5.00
C LEU A 62 -7.29 -0.55 3.70
N ASP A 63 -8.25 0.39 3.77
CA ASP A 63 -8.60 1.28 2.67
C ASP A 63 -8.07 2.70 2.95
N HIS A 64 -7.14 3.16 2.14
CA HIS A 64 -6.57 4.49 2.27
C HIS A 64 -7.55 5.62 1.90
N THR A 65 -8.69 5.30 1.30
CA THR A 65 -9.78 6.26 1.07
C THR A 65 -10.68 6.43 2.29
N GLU A 66 -10.63 5.46 3.23
CA GLU A 66 -11.37 5.47 4.49
C GLU A 66 -10.40 5.36 5.69
N PRO A 67 -9.59 6.40 5.97
CA PRO A 67 -8.50 6.32 6.94
C PRO A 67 -8.95 6.08 8.39
N ALA A 68 -10.21 6.33 8.71
CA ALA A 68 -10.82 6.03 10.00
C ALA A 68 -11.42 4.61 10.08
N GLY A 69 -11.41 3.87 8.96
CA GLY A 69 -11.99 2.53 8.84
C GLY A 69 -11.12 1.42 9.44
N ARG A 70 -11.29 0.20 8.91
CA ARG A 70 -10.53 -0.98 9.32
C ARG A 70 -9.02 -0.76 9.12
N ARG A 71 -8.23 -1.24 10.07
CA ARG A 71 -6.77 -1.19 10.02
C ARG A 71 -6.18 -2.57 9.85
N ILE A 72 -4.96 -2.59 9.33
CA ILE A 72 -4.08 -3.75 9.25
C ILE A 72 -2.74 -3.39 9.87
N THR A 73 -1.96 -4.40 10.26
CA THR A 73 -0.66 -4.22 10.91
C THR A 73 0.45 -4.65 9.95
N LEU A 74 1.41 -3.78 9.71
CA LEU A 74 2.61 -4.12 8.94
C LEU A 74 3.76 -4.43 9.87
N ALA A 75 4.46 -5.52 9.60
CA ALA A 75 5.69 -5.89 10.29
C ALA A 75 6.88 -5.11 9.71
N LEU A 76 7.72 -4.60 10.60
CA LEU A 76 8.92 -3.84 10.27
C LEU A 76 10.15 -4.49 10.91
N SER A 77 11.28 -4.36 10.24
CA SER A 77 12.61 -4.61 10.83
C SER A 77 13.51 -3.40 10.64
N ARG A 78 14.56 -3.32 11.46
CA ARG A 78 15.54 -2.23 11.37
C ARG A 78 16.93 -2.71 11.74
N VAL A 79 17.95 -2.27 10.96
CA VAL A 79 19.32 -2.13 11.45
C VAL A 79 19.55 -0.65 11.73
N PRO A 80 19.73 -0.24 13.00
CA PRO A 80 19.85 1.17 13.35
C PRO A 80 21.17 1.78 12.85
N HIS A 81 21.16 3.07 12.52
CA HIS A 81 22.36 3.83 12.20
C HIS A 81 23.32 3.88 13.41
N THR A 82 24.61 4.01 13.13
CA THR A 82 25.64 4.12 14.18
C THR A 82 26.52 5.37 14.03
N ALA A 83 26.48 6.04 12.86
CA ALA A 83 27.21 7.25 12.62
C ALA A 83 26.46 8.47 13.17
N GLN A 84 27.20 9.49 13.64
CA GLN A 84 26.61 10.77 14.04
C GLN A 84 25.91 11.49 12.88
N ARG A 85 26.41 11.32 11.65
CA ARG A 85 25.80 11.88 10.44
C ARG A 85 24.65 10.97 9.98
N TYR A 86 23.48 11.19 10.53
CA TYR A 86 22.27 10.47 10.14
C TYR A 86 21.68 10.97 8.82
N GLN A 87 21.40 10.06 7.89
CA GLN A 87 20.84 10.34 6.57
C GLN A 87 19.34 10.02 6.46
N GLY A 88 18.70 9.57 7.53
CA GLY A 88 17.30 9.18 7.54
C GLY A 88 17.10 7.68 7.27
N PRO A 89 15.84 7.22 7.17
CA PRO A 89 15.54 5.83 6.88
C PRO A 89 15.85 5.49 5.41
N LEU A 90 16.39 4.29 5.21
CA LEU A 90 16.50 3.61 3.92
C LEU A 90 15.52 2.43 3.94
N LEU A 91 14.36 2.59 3.34
CA LEU A 91 13.36 1.51 3.23
C LEU A 91 13.78 0.54 2.13
N VAL A 92 13.71 -0.77 2.40
CA VAL A 92 14.13 -1.81 1.46
C VAL A 92 13.00 -2.80 1.17
N ASN A 93 12.94 -3.31 -0.08
CA ASN A 93 11.95 -4.31 -0.47
C ASN A 93 12.55 -5.30 -1.49
N PRO A 94 12.39 -6.62 -1.29
CA PRO A 94 12.97 -7.64 -2.18
C PRO A 94 12.21 -7.82 -3.49
N GLY A 95 10.98 -7.33 -3.56
CA GLY A 95 10.09 -7.60 -4.69
C GLY A 95 9.28 -8.87 -4.53
N GLY A 96 9.27 -9.70 -5.53
CA GLY A 96 8.39 -10.85 -5.70
C GLY A 96 7.40 -10.61 -6.84
N PRO A 97 6.15 -10.11 -6.64
CA PRO A 97 5.51 -9.61 -5.41
C PRO A 97 5.34 -10.65 -4.30
N GLY A 98 5.25 -10.19 -3.04
CA GLY A 98 4.98 -11.06 -1.89
C GLY A 98 6.23 -11.55 -1.15
N GLY A 99 7.41 -11.03 -1.47
CA GLY A 99 8.63 -11.29 -0.69
C GLY A 99 8.62 -10.55 0.66
N SER A 100 9.00 -11.26 1.75
CA SER A 100 9.23 -10.66 3.06
C SER A 100 10.46 -9.75 3.03
N GLY A 101 10.32 -8.55 3.57
CA GLY A 101 11.41 -7.59 3.67
C GLY A 101 12.17 -7.61 4.99
N LEU A 102 11.73 -8.39 5.98
CA LEU A 102 12.28 -8.28 7.33
C LEU A 102 13.78 -8.61 7.42
N THR A 103 14.22 -9.72 6.84
CA THR A 103 15.65 -10.08 6.83
C THR A 103 16.47 -9.26 5.84
N LEU A 104 15.79 -8.65 4.83
CA LEU A 104 16.46 -7.83 3.82
C LEU A 104 17.13 -6.59 4.44
N ALA A 105 16.60 -6.04 5.53
CA ALA A 105 17.26 -4.94 6.23
C ALA A 105 18.67 -5.30 6.68
N GLY A 106 18.82 -6.51 7.27
CA GLY A 106 20.12 -7.04 7.68
C GLY A 106 21.04 -7.28 6.49
N PHE A 107 20.52 -7.92 5.44
CA PHE A 107 21.28 -8.19 4.22
C PHE A 107 21.81 -6.91 3.57
N VAL A 108 20.95 -5.93 3.35
CA VAL A 108 21.35 -4.66 2.72
C VAL A 108 22.33 -3.89 3.60
N ALA A 109 22.11 -3.84 4.92
CA ALA A 109 23.04 -3.20 5.85
C ALA A 109 24.43 -3.85 5.82
N ALA A 110 24.50 -5.17 5.65
CA ALA A 110 25.77 -5.90 5.54
C ALA A 110 26.43 -5.76 4.16
N ALA A 111 25.64 -5.63 3.09
CA ALA A 111 26.14 -5.52 1.71
C ALA A 111 26.61 -4.11 1.35
N LEU A 112 26.09 -3.08 1.98
CA LEU A 112 26.55 -1.71 1.76
C LEU A 112 27.94 -1.46 2.34
N PRO A 113 28.74 -0.54 1.77
CA PRO A 113 29.96 -0.04 2.42
C PRO A 113 29.65 0.40 3.85
N LYS A 114 30.47 -0.02 4.82
CA LYS A 114 30.21 0.20 6.27
C LYS A 114 29.93 1.66 6.63
N GLU A 115 30.69 2.58 6.02
CA GLU A 115 30.53 4.02 6.21
C GLU A 115 29.23 4.57 5.62
N VAL A 116 28.64 3.89 4.64
CA VAL A 116 27.33 4.24 4.07
C VAL A 116 26.23 3.66 4.94
N ALA A 117 26.26 2.35 5.24
CA ALA A 117 25.29 1.67 6.08
C ALA A 117 25.12 2.36 7.44
N ALA A 118 26.26 2.72 8.07
CA ALA A 118 26.28 3.40 9.37
C ALA A 118 25.47 4.71 9.41
N GLN A 119 25.17 5.35 8.28
CA GLN A 119 24.46 6.62 8.21
C GLN A 119 22.94 6.49 8.06
N TYR A 120 22.41 5.28 7.88
CA TYR A 120 20.98 5.01 7.65
C TYR A 120 20.41 4.10 8.71
N ASP A 121 19.17 4.34 9.10
CA ASP A 121 18.33 3.25 9.61
C ASP A 121 17.87 2.43 8.40
N VAL A 122 18.41 1.23 8.23
CA VAL A 122 17.99 0.34 7.13
C VAL A 122 16.74 -0.39 7.57
N ILE A 123 15.62 -0.11 6.91
CA ILE A 123 14.27 -0.55 7.31
C ILE A 123 13.74 -1.57 6.31
N GLY A 124 13.46 -2.79 6.77
CA GLY A 124 12.69 -3.77 6.04
C GLY A 124 11.22 -3.72 6.45
N PHE A 125 10.34 -4.15 5.56
CA PHE A 125 8.92 -4.30 5.89
C PHE A 125 8.31 -5.45 5.10
N ASP A 126 7.35 -6.10 5.72
CA ASP A 126 6.47 -7.03 5.03
C ASP A 126 5.28 -6.23 4.47
N PRO A 127 5.02 -6.29 3.16
CA PRO A 127 3.85 -5.63 2.57
C PRO A 127 2.54 -6.17 3.15
N ARG A 128 1.45 -5.43 2.92
CA ARG A 128 0.10 -5.89 3.25
C ARG A 128 -0.17 -7.28 2.70
N GLY A 129 -0.68 -8.19 3.53
CA GLY A 129 -0.96 -9.58 3.17
C GLY A 129 0.26 -10.49 3.13
N VAL A 130 1.47 -10.03 3.51
CA VAL A 130 2.72 -10.78 3.37
C VAL A 130 3.37 -11.04 4.72
N GLY A 131 3.93 -12.24 4.89
CA GLY A 131 4.85 -12.61 5.95
C GLY A 131 4.28 -12.43 7.35
N ALA A 132 4.92 -11.60 8.18
CA ALA A 132 4.50 -11.29 9.54
C ALA A 132 3.55 -10.09 9.64
N SER A 133 3.15 -9.48 8.51
CA SER A 133 2.07 -8.48 8.48
C SER A 133 0.72 -9.14 8.70
N GLU A 134 -0.18 -8.47 9.42
CA GLU A 134 -1.48 -9.03 9.82
C GLU A 134 -2.65 -8.25 9.21
N PRO A 135 -3.58 -8.98 8.55
CA PRO A 135 -3.57 -10.40 8.26
C PRO A 135 -2.61 -10.75 7.11
N ALA A 136 -1.91 -11.90 7.22
CA ALA A 136 -1.17 -12.48 6.10
C ALA A 136 -2.09 -13.33 5.22
N LEU A 137 -1.80 -13.39 3.92
CA LEU A 137 -2.52 -14.26 2.98
C LEU A 137 -1.90 -15.66 3.01
N ASP A 138 -2.62 -16.62 3.57
CA ASP A 138 -2.31 -18.04 3.52
C ASP A 138 -3.51 -18.81 2.93
N CYS A 139 -3.63 -18.73 1.61
CA CYS A 139 -4.81 -19.26 0.90
C CYS A 139 -4.78 -20.78 0.75
N ALA A 140 -3.60 -21.36 0.56
CA ALA A 140 -3.37 -22.79 0.38
C ALA A 140 -1.88 -23.06 0.63
N PRO A 141 -1.48 -23.42 1.85
CA PRO A 141 -0.08 -23.59 2.27
C PRO A 141 0.72 -24.52 1.35
N ASP A 142 0.10 -25.60 0.87
CA ASP A 142 0.76 -26.59 0.02
C ASP A 142 0.90 -26.19 -1.45
N HIS A 143 0.30 -25.05 -1.85
CA HIS A 143 0.31 -24.62 -3.26
C HIS A 143 1.71 -24.45 -3.83
N PHE A 144 2.63 -23.92 -3.04
CA PHE A 144 4.02 -23.70 -3.41
C PHE A 144 4.97 -24.83 -2.97
N GLY A 145 4.39 -25.97 -2.54
CA GLY A 145 5.16 -27.15 -2.15
C GLY A 145 6.03 -27.73 -3.28
N PRO A 146 6.98 -28.60 -2.97
CA PRO A 146 7.94 -29.14 -3.95
C PRO A 146 7.27 -30.04 -5.00
N VAL A 147 6.16 -30.68 -4.65
CA VAL A 147 5.43 -31.58 -5.56
C VAL A 147 4.41 -30.78 -6.37
N ARG A 148 4.78 -30.42 -7.59
CA ARG A 148 3.93 -29.66 -8.51
C ARG A 148 4.19 -30.05 -9.95
N PRO A 149 3.21 -29.88 -10.86
CA PRO A 149 3.44 -30.08 -12.31
C PRO A 149 4.55 -29.17 -12.84
N ASP A 150 5.15 -29.56 -13.97
CA ASP A 150 6.09 -28.72 -14.67
C ASP A 150 5.42 -27.35 -14.97
N PRO A 151 6.03 -26.22 -14.62
CA PRO A 151 5.49 -24.89 -14.92
C PRO A 151 5.34 -24.64 -16.44
N VAL A 152 6.20 -25.25 -17.25
CA VAL A 152 6.08 -25.23 -18.70
C VAL A 152 5.27 -26.45 -19.15
N PRO A 153 4.04 -26.27 -19.70
CA PRO A 153 3.21 -27.39 -20.07
C PRO A 153 3.79 -28.15 -21.27
N THR A 154 4.29 -29.36 -21.01
CA THR A 154 4.86 -30.26 -22.04
C THR A 154 3.81 -31.15 -22.70
N SER A 155 2.59 -31.17 -22.17
CA SER A 155 1.46 -31.90 -22.71
C SER A 155 0.13 -31.24 -22.30
N PRO A 156 -0.99 -31.55 -23.00
CA PRO A 156 -2.32 -31.07 -22.58
C PRO A 156 -2.73 -31.51 -21.17
N GLU A 157 -2.21 -32.62 -20.69
CA GLU A 157 -2.45 -33.13 -19.32
C GLU A 157 -1.78 -32.20 -18.28
N VAL A 158 -0.52 -31.83 -18.51
CA VAL A 158 0.24 -30.91 -17.66
C VAL A 158 -0.40 -29.54 -17.66
N GLU A 159 -0.86 -29.04 -18.81
CA GLU A 159 -1.58 -27.77 -18.91
C GLU A 159 -2.86 -27.79 -18.08
N ARG A 160 -3.71 -28.84 -18.22
CA ARG A 160 -4.92 -28.99 -17.41
C ARG A 160 -4.63 -29.05 -15.92
N ALA A 161 -3.58 -29.75 -15.52
CA ALA A 161 -3.16 -29.84 -14.11
C ALA A 161 -2.74 -28.46 -13.57
N ASN A 162 -1.96 -27.68 -14.33
CA ASN A 162 -1.57 -26.31 -13.96
C ASN A 162 -2.79 -25.38 -13.83
N LEU A 163 -3.70 -25.42 -14.82
CA LEU A 163 -4.94 -24.61 -14.76
C LEU A 163 -5.83 -25.00 -13.60
N ALA A 164 -5.97 -26.28 -13.28
CA ALA A 164 -6.72 -26.75 -12.13
C ALA A 164 -6.12 -26.24 -10.80
N ARG A 165 -4.79 -26.29 -10.67
CA ARG A 165 -4.06 -25.76 -9.52
C ARG A 165 -4.30 -24.27 -9.31
N VAL A 166 -4.14 -23.46 -10.35
CA VAL A 166 -4.33 -22.00 -10.27
C VAL A 166 -5.78 -21.66 -9.91
N ARG A 167 -6.75 -22.35 -10.52
CA ARG A 167 -8.18 -22.15 -10.18
C ARG A 167 -8.49 -22.53 -8.74
N SER A 168 -7.94 -23.65 -8.25
CA SER A 168 -8.11 -24.06 -6.87
C SER A 168 -7.54 -23.05 -5.89
N PHE A 169 -6.33 -22.55 -6.15
CA PHE A 169 -5.67 -21.51 -5.36
C PHE A 169 -6.49 -20.21 -5.34
N ALA A 170 -6.89 -19.71 -6.51
CA ALA A 170 -7.72 -18.51 -6.60
C ALA A 170 -9.05 -18.65 -5.85
N ALA A 171 -9.71 -19.81 -5.95
CA ALA A 171 -10.95 -20.08 -5.23
C ALA A 171 -10.73 -20.17 -3.70
N ALA A 172 -9.60 -20.72 -3.25
CA ALA A 172 -9.24 -20.77 -1.84
C ALA A 172 -9.02 -19.36 -1.27
N CYS A 173 -8.24 -18.52 -1.99
CA CYS A 173 -8.03 -17.11 -1.62
C CYS A 173 -9.36 -16.34 -1.57
N GLY A 174 -10.19 -16.48 -2.60
CA GLY A 174 -11.50 -15.82 -2.65
C GLY A 174 -12.45 -16.22 -1.52
N ARG A 175 -12.38 -17.46 -1.03
CA ARG A 175 -13.17 -17.89 0.14
C ARG A 175 -12.61 -17.37 1.46
N ALA A 176 -11.28 -17.38 1.62
CA ALA A 176 -10.66 -17.06 2.90
C ALA A 176 -10.50 -15.54 3.13
N TYR A 177 -10.30 -14.77 2.05
CA TYR A 177 -9.87 -13.36 2.14
C TYR A 177 -10.64 -12.43 1.19
N ALA A 178 -11.92 -12.73 0.88
CA ALA A 178 -12.75 -11.93 -0.04
C ALA A 178 -12.80 -10.44 0.33
N ASP A 179 -12.80 -10.13 1.63
CA ASP A 179 -12.86 -8.79 2.19
C ASP A 179 -11.50 -8.06 2.20
N LEU A 180 -10.41 -8.79 2.02
CA LEU A 180 -9.05 -8.26 2.04
C LEU A 180 -8.46 -8.09 0.63
N LEU A 181 -8.72 -9.06 -0.26
CA LEU A 181 -8.12 -9.11 -1.60
C LEU A 181 -8.28 -7.84 -2.43
N PRO A 182 -9.41 -7.10 -2.40
CA PRO A 182 -9.56 -5.84 -3.14
C PRO A 182 -8.54 -4.76 -2.77
N TYR A 183 -7.89 -4.89 -1.61
CA TYR A 183 -6.93 -3.92 -1.07
C TYR A 183 -5.48 -4.39 -1.15
N ILE A 184 -5.24 -5.62 -1.67
CA ILE A 184 -3.88 -6.16 -1.85
C ILE A 184 -3.39 -5.78 -3.24
N ASP A 185 -2.89 -4.55 -3.34
CA ASP A 185 -2.40 -3.99 -4.60
C ASP A 185 -1.16 -3.11 -4.41
N THR A 186 -0.53 -2.77 -5.52
CA THR A 186 0.64 -1.88 -5.57
C THR A 186 0.34 -0.49 -4.98
N GLY A 187 -0.83 0.07 -5.31
CA GLY A 187 -1.22 1.41 -4.87
C GLY A 187 -1.42 1.48 -3.36
N GLY A 188 -2.04 0.46 -2.76
CA GLY A 188 -2.18 0.29 -1.32
C GLY A 188 -0.82 0.18 -0.64
N THR A 189 0.05 -0.72 -1.13
CA THR A 189 1.41 -0.91 -0.61
C THR A 189 2.24 0.37 -0.67
N VAL A 190 2.17 1.11 -1.77
CA VAL A 190 2.90 2.37 -1.92
C VAL A 190 2.41 3.45 -0.94
N ARG A 191 1.11 3.50 -0.66
CA ARG A 191 0.56 4.39 0.38
C ARG A 191 0.99 3.95 1.78
N ASP A 192 1.12 2.65 2.02
CA ASP A 192 1.70 2.11 3.26
C ASP A 192 3.15 2.57 3.44
N MET A 193 3.97 2.55 2.40
CA MET A 193 5.34 3.08 2.45
C MET A 193 5.36 4.54 2.91
N ASP A 194 4.38 5.36 2.48
CA ASP A 194 4.29 6.74 2.95
C ASP A 194 3.81 6.84 4.41
N VAL A 195 2.93 5.94 4.86
CA VAL A 195 2.56 5.85 6.28
C VAL A 195 3.78 5.46 7.12
N ILE A 196 4.57 4.46 6.69
CA ILE A 196 5.83 4.06 7.34
C ILE A 196 6.79 5.25 7.42
N ARG A 197 7.01 5.97 6.31
CA ARG A 197 7.85 7.18 6.31
C ARG A 197 7.43 8.18 7.38
N ARG A 198 6.14 8.47 7.48
CA ARG A 198 5.58 9.41 8.48
C ARG A 198 5.71 8.88 9.91
N ALA A 199 5.44 7.59 10.13
CA ALA A 199 5.60 6.94 11.42
C ALA A 199 7.06 6.98 11.92
N LEU A 200 8.03 6.90 10.99
CA LEU A 200 9.46 7.07 11.26
C LEU A 200 9.87 8.53 11.48
N GLY A 201 8.96 9.50 11.29
CA GLY A 201 9.24 10.93 11.43
C GLY A 201 10.09 11.51 10.29
N ALA A 202 10.15 10.84 9.14
CA ALA A 202 10.98 11.27 8.02
C ALA A 202 10.19 12.20 7.06
N GLU A 203 10.79 13.34 6.70
CA GLU A 203 10.24 14.24 5.68
C GLU A 203 10.28 13.57 4.30
N LYS A 204 11.40 12.92 3.96
CA LYS A 204 11.63 12.25 2.70
C LYS A 204 12.14 10.83 2.92
N LEU A 205 11.82 9.93 2.00
CA LEU A 205 12.20 8.53 2.02
C LEU A 205 13.37 8.28 1.07
N SER A 206 14.41 7.59 1.56
CA SER A 206 15.34 6.85 0.70
C SER A 206 14.81 5.43 0.55
N TYR A 207 14.91 4.87 -0.64
CA TYR A 207 14.37 3.55 -0.94
C TYR A 207 15.32 2.73 -1.81
N PHE A 208 15.41 1.43 -1.52
CA PHE A 208 16.16 0.47 -2.31
C PHE A 208 15.24 -0.73 -2.59
N GLY A 209 14.89 -0.93 -3.86
CA GLY A 209 14.02 -2.01 -4.31
C GLY A 209 14.70 -2.93 -5.31
N TYR A 210 14.45 -4.23 -5.15
CA TYR A 210 14.85 -5.26 -6.10
C TYR A 210 13.63 -5.76 -6.90
N SER A 211 13.82 -6.10 -8.19
CA SER A 211 12.78 -6.74 -9.00
C SER A 211 11.46 -5.97 -8.94
N TYR A 212 10.34 -6.62 -8.56
CA TYR A 212 9.06 -5.92 -8.35
C TYR A 212 9.15 -4.76 -7.34
N GLY A 213 10.10 -4.79 -6.40
CA GLY A 213 10.37 -3.65 -5.52
C GLY A 213 10.77 -2.38 -6.30
N THR A 214 11.33 -2.50 -7.49
CA THR A 214 11.61 -1.35 -8.36
C THR A 214 10.33 -0.71 -8.87
N TYR A 215 9.31 -1.53 -9.18
CA TYR A 215 7.98 -1.04 -9.54
C TYR A 215 7.32 -0.28 -8.38
N LEU A 216 7.41 -0.79 -7.15
CA LEU A 216 6.96 -0.06 -5.95
C LEU A 216 7.66 1.30 -5.84
N GLY A 217 8.97 1.35 -6.02
CA GLY A 217 9.76 2.58 -5.99
C GLY A 217 9.34 3.58 -7.06
N ALA A 218 9.11 3.12 -8.29
CA ALA A 218 8.67 3.96 -9.41
C ALA A 218 7.26 4.54 -9.15
N VAL A 219 6.33 3.72 -8.66
CA VAL A 219 4.96 4.17 -8.30
C VAL A 219 5.02 5.14 -7.11
N TYR A 220 5.88 4.88 -6.11
CA TYR A 220 6.07 5.80 -4.98
C TYR A 220 6.57 7.18 -5.47
N ALA A 221 7.56 7.21 -6.36
CA ALA A 221 8.07 8.45 -6.93
C ALA A 221 7.00 9.21 -7.75
N LYS A 222 6.12 8.47 -8.44
CA LYS A 222 5.00 9.05 -9.19
C LYS A 222 3.94 9.65 -8.29
N LEU A 223 3.54 8.95 -7.22
CA LEU A 223 2.47 9.40 -6.31
C LEU A 223 2.96 10.44 -5.31
N PHE A 224 4.23 10.37 -4.89
CA PHE A 224 4.80 11.20 -3.84
C PHE A 224 6.15 11.84 -4.24
N PRO A 225 6.25 12.56 -5.38
CA PRO A 225 7.53 13.05 -5.90
C PRO A 225 8.29 13.95 -4.92
N GLN A 226 7.56 14.73 -4.11
CA GLN A 226 8.17 15.64 -3.12
C GLN A 226 8.70 14.90 -1.87
N ARG A 227 8.35 13.63 -1.69
CA ARG A 227 8.71 12.80 -0.53
C ARG A 227 9.87 11.84 -0.81
N VAL A 228 10.40 11.86 -2.02
CA VAL A 228 11.56 11.06 -2.43
C VAL A 228 12.84 11.81 -2.10
N ARG A 229 13.79 11.10 -1.47
CA ARG A 229 15.16 11.57 -1.26
C ARG A 229 16.14 10.91 -2.22
N ARG A 230 16.19 9.59 -2.23
CA ARG A 230 17.01 8.75 -3.10
C ARG A 230 16.26 7.48 -3.47
N LEU A 231 16.44 7.03 -4.69
CA LEU A 231 15.94 5.72 -5.13
C LEU A 231 17.11 4.92 -5.71
N VAL A 232 17.22 3.68 -5.29
CA VAL A 232 18.03 2.66 -5.94
C VAL A 232 17.08 1.57 -6.40
N LEU A 233 17.07 1.29 -7.68
CA LEU A 233 16.17 0.34 -8.34
C LEU A 233 17.04 -0.68 -9.05
N ASP A 234 17.13 -1.88 -8.48
CA ASP A 234 17.98 -2.97 -8.97
C ASP A 234 17.14 -4.06 -9.64
N SER A 235 17.53 -4.46 -10.85
CA SER A 235 16.73 -5.36 -11.69
C SER A 235 15.37 -4.77 -12.03
N VAL A 236 15.39 -3.65 -12.75
CA VAL A 236 14.23 -2.79 -13.02
C VAL A 236 13.14 -3.55 -13.78
N VAL A 237 11.92 -3.48 -13.26
CA VAL A 237 10.70 -3.90 -13.95
C VAL A 237 10.14 -2.69 -14.70
N ASP A 238 9.90 -2.83 -16.01
CA ASP A 238 9.26 -1.78 -16.80
C ASP A 238 7.79 -1.64 -16.38
N PRO A 239 7.35 -0.47 -15.88
CA PRO A 239 5.99 -0.26 -15.45
C PRO A 239 4.97 -0.16 -16.59
N THR A 240 5.43 -0.09 -17.84
CA THR A 240 4.59 0.03 -19.03
C THR A 240 4.31 -1.33 -19.69
N GLU A 241 5.10 -2.34 -19.34
CA GLU A 241 4.92 -3.70 -19.87
C GLU A 241 3.93 -4.51 -19.04
N VAL A 242 3.26 -5.45 -19.70
CA VAL A 242 2.45 -6.46 -19.04
C VAL A 242 3.39 -7.45 -18.36
N TRP A 243 3.13 -7.75 -17.08
CA TRP A 243 4.03 -8.55 -16.24
C TRP A 243 4.53 -9.86 -16.87
N TYR A 244 3.64 -10.61 -17.53
CA TYR A 244 4.06 -11.87 -18.15
C TYR A 244 4.89 -11.65 -19.42
N ASP A 245 4.67 -10.58 -20.17
CA ASP A 245 5.46 -10.25 -21.38
C ASP A 245 6.89 -9.88 -21.00
N ALA A 246 7.07 -9.14 -19.90
CA ALA A 246 8.39 -8.80 -19.36
C ALA A 246 9.21 -10.04 -18.93
N ASN A 247 8.56 -11.19 -18.67
CA ASN A 247 9.23 -12.43 -18.31
C ASN A 247 9.43 -13.39 -19.51
N LEU A 248 8.93 -13.04 -20.70
CA LEU A 248 9.10 -13.84 -21.92
C LEU A 248 10.22 -13.31 -22.83
N ASN A 249 10.69 -12.09 -22.59
CA ASN A 249 11.78 -11.40 -23.29
C ASN A 249 13.06 -11.45 -22.47
#